data_8af10a19549d4ed8d1d6ad573eda7099
#
_entry.id   8af10a19549d4ed8d1d6ad573eda7099
#
_cell.length_a   1.000
_cell.length_b   1.000
_cell.length_c   1.000
_cell.angle_alpha   90.00
_cell.angle_beta   90.00
_cell.angle_gamma   90.00
#
_symmetry.space_group_name_H-M   'P 1'
#
loop_
_entity.id
_entity.type
_entity.pdbx_description
1 polymer ?
#
loop_
_entity_poly.entity_id
_entity_poly.type
_entity_poly.pdbx_seq_one_letter_code
_entity_poly.pdbx_strand_id
1 'polypeptide(L)'
;DMPEDVGECYQAVQKVLQKVLKNDRKAAQKILSAYLNLLTVYPDQPYDQPEVIHPITGMPIVTPKSCGDFSRLFPKEEKVLELVRQKTANGERVLIYTSWTRTDSQQKLLKLMRENGYRAEILTPQIVTEKREEWVDKRVKNGLQVLITNPRCVETGLDQNAFTTIIFYSMGYN
;
A
#
# COMPACT_ATOMS: atom_id res chain seq x y z
N ASP A 1 14.73 -5.80 2.26
CA ASP A 1 14.72 -6.06 3.71
C ASP A 1 14.12 -4.87 4.45
N MET A 2 13.42 -5.15 5.56
CA MET A 2 12.83 -4.11 6.41
C MET A 2 13.94 -3.36 7.15
N PRO A 3 13.94 -2.01 7.21
CA PRO A 3 14.86 -1.26 8.04
C PRO A 3 14.84 -1.70 9.49
N GLU A 4 15.98 -1.67 10.18
CA GLU A 4 16.11 -2.19 11.54
C GLU A 4 15.14 -1.52 12.52
N ASP A 5 15.04 -0.19 12.48
CA ASP A 5 14.12 0.60 13.31
C ASP A 5 12.64 0.23 13.05
N VAL A 6 12.26 -0.03 11.81
CA VAL A 6 10.91 -0.51 11.46
C VAL A 6 10.70 -1.92 11.95
N GLY A 7 11.70 -2.79 11.82
CA GLY A 7 11.67 -4.17 12.28
C GLY A 7 11.49 -4.28 13.80
N GLU A 8 12.21 -3.47 14.56
CA GLU A 8 12.08 -3.40 16.02
C GLU A 8 10.67 -2.95 16.45
N CYS A 9 10.14 -1.90 15.82
CA CYS A 9 8.79 -1.40 16.10
C CYS A 9 7.73 -2.44 15.73
N TYR A 10 7.88 -3.11 14.58
CA TYR A 10 6.99 -4.19 14.15
C TYR A 10 6.97 -5.35 15.16
N GLN A 11 8.14 -5.79 15.62
CA GLN A 11 8.26 -6.86 16.62
C GLN A 11 7.65 -6.46 17.97
N ALA A 12 7.82 -5.18 18.39
CA ALA A 12 7.22 -4.67 19.61
C ALA A 12 5.68 -4.74 19.53
N VAL A 13 5.07 -4.30 18.44
CA VAL A 13 3.62 -4.42 18.18
C VAL A 13 3.20 -5.88 18.22
N GLN A 14 3.92 -6.76 17.53
CA GLN A 14 3.61 -8.19 17.47
C GLN A 14 3.62 -8.86 18.84
N LYS A 15 4.64 -8.56 19.68
CA LYS A 15 4.74 -9.11 21.05
C LYS A 15 3.57 -8.70 21.94
N VAL A 16 3.18 -7.42 21.91
CA VAL A 16 2.04 -6.93 22.70
C VAL A 16 0.76 -7.64 22.31
N LEU A 17 0.49 -7.75 21.02
CA LEU A 17 -0.73 -8.37 20.51
C LEU A 17 -0.76 -9.89 20.77
N GLN A 18 0.37 -10.57 20.64
CA GLN A 18 0.48 -11.99 21.02
C GLN A 18 0.17 -12.23 22.50
N LYS A 19 0.58 -11.30 23.39
CA LYS A 19 0.26 -11.37 24.81
C LYS A 19 -1.23 -11.26 25.07
N VAL A 20 -1.92 -10.35 24.39
CA VAL A 20 -3.39 -10.21 24.50
C VAL A 20 -4.09 -11.45 23.95
N LEU A 21 -3.68 -11.97 22.82
CA LEU A 21 -4.24 -13.19 22.22
C LEU A 21 -4.16 -14.41 23.15
N LYS A 22 -3.10 -14.48 23.97
CA LYS A 22 -2.93 -15.58 24.95
C LYS A 22 -3.74 -15.38 26.21
N ASN A 23 -3.89 -14.14 26.69
CA ASN A 23 -4.42 -13.86 28.04
C ASN A 23 -5.90 -13.49 28.06
N ASP A 24 -6.44 -12.95 26.97
CA ASP A 24 -7.85 -12.57 26.86
C ASP A 24 -8.46 -13.03 25.53
N ARG A 25 -9.02 -14.23 25.54
CA ARG A 25 -9.63 -14.85 24.36
C ARG A 25 -10.80 -14.05 23.80
N LYS A 26 -11.60 -13.37 24.65
CA LYS A 26 -12.77 -12.60 24.22
C LYS A 26 -12.34 -11.29 23.56
N ALA A 27 -11.37 -10.60 24.14
CA ALA A 27 -10.76 -9.42 23.51
C ALA A 27 -10.04 -9.81 22.20
N ALA A 28 -9.27 -10.91 22.22
CA ALA A 28 -8.54 -11.43 21.08
C ALA A 28 -9.43 -11.61 19.84
N GLN A 29 -10.60 -12.23 19.98
CA GLN A 29 -11.52 -12.43 18.84
C GLN A 29 -11.99 -11.11 18.23
N LYS A 30 -12.23 -10.09 19.05
CA LYS A 30 -12.71 -8.78 18.60
C LYS A 30 -11.63 -7.91 17.94
N ILE A 31 -10.38 -8.05 18.38
CA ILE A 31 -9.26 -7.25 17.86
C ILE A 31 -8.50 -7.94 16.73
N LEU A 32 -8.77 -9.22 16.46
CA LEU A 32 -7.99 -10.01 15.48
C LEU A 32 -7.92 -9.33 14.12
N SER A 33 -9.01 -8.79 13.64
CA SER A 33 -9.09 -8.07 12.36
C SER A 33 -8.21 -6.80 12.37
N ALA A 34 -8.30 -5.98 13.44
CA ALA A 34 -7.47 -4.79 13.59
C ALA A 34 -5.98 -5.14 13.72
N TYR A 35 -5.68 -6.22 14.43
CA TYR A 35 -4.34 -6.77 14.59
C TYR A 35 -3.71 -7.21 13.26
N LEU A 36 -4.43 -8.06 12.50
CA LEU A 36 -3.96 -8.54 11.20
C LEU A 36 -3.78 -7.39 10.22
N ASN A 37 -4.73 -6.44 10.23
CA ASN A 37 -4.61 -5.23 9.42
C ASN A 37 -3.35 -4.44 9.75
N LEU A 38 -3.11 -4.16 11.03
CA LEU A 38 -1.93 -3.41 11.47
C LEU A 38 -0.64 -4.10 11.05
N LEU A 39 -0.51 -5.41 11.31
CA LEU A 39 0.70 -6.17 10.94
C LEU A 39 0.93 -6.24 9.42
N THR A 40 -0.14 -6.16 8.64
CA THR A 40 -0.01 -6.22 7.17
C THR A 40 0.30 -4.85 6.57
N VAL A 41 -0.25 -3.78 7.16
CA VAL A 41 -0.08 -2.41 6.65
C VAL A 41 1.22 -1.78 7.15
N TYR A 42 1.62 -2.07 8.39
CA TYR A 42 2.78 -1.43 9.03
C TYR A 42 4.08 -1.52 8.23
N PRO A 43 4.43 -2.64 7.56
CA PRO A 43 5.62 -2.70 6.71
C PRO A 43 5.59 -1.77 5.50
N ASP A 44 4.40 -1.40 5.03
CA ASP A 44 4.21 -0.52 3.87
C ASP A 44 4.07 0.95 4.28
N GLN A 45 3.57 1.20 5.49
CA GLN A 45 3.44 2.54 6.08
C GLN A 45 3.75 2.47 7.58
N PRO A 46 5.03 2.52 7.99
CA PRO A 46 5.43 2.41 9.39
C PRO A 46 5.31 3.75 10.15
N TYR A 47 4.28 4.53 9.84
CA TYR A 47 3.97 5.81 10.47
C TYR A 47 2.45 6.05 10.46
N ASP A 48 1.98 6.88 11.37
CA ASP A 48 0.58 7.32 11.48
C ASP A 48 -0.45 6.16 11.49
N GLN A 49 -0.07 5.04 12.10
CA GLN A 49 -0.95 3.90 12.25
C GLN A 49 -1.90 4.11 13.43
N PRO A 50 -3.18 3.69 13.30
CA PRO A 50 -4.14 3.81 14.38
C PRO A 50 -3.77 2.92 15.56
N GLU A 51 -4.15 3.37 16.75
CA GLU A 51 -4.07 2.55 17.96
C GLU A 51 -5.00 1.34 17.87
N VAL A 52 -4.56 0.23 18.44
CA VAL A 52 -5.43 -0.92 18.69
C VAL A 52 -6.04 -0.78 20.07
N ILE A 53 -7.36 -0.61 20.12
CA ILE A 53 -8.11 -0.34 21.34
C ILE A 53 -8.73 -1.62 21.90
N HIS A 54 -8.67 -1.80 23.22
CA HIS A 54 -9.32 -2.91 23.90
C HIS A 54 -10.84 -2.78 23.83
N PRO A 55 -11.55 -3.79 23.30
CA PRO A 55 -12.98 -3.66 22.95
C PRO A 55 -13.93 -3.55 24.13
N ILE A 56 -13.48 -3.84 25.36
CA ILE A 56 -14.28 -3.80 26.58
C ILE A 56 -13.92 -2.58 27.43
N THR A 57 -12.60 -2.33 27.61
CA THR A 57 -12.14 -1.26 28.52
C THR A 57 -11.97 0.08 27.82
N GLY A 58 -11.91 0.12 26.50
CA GLY A 58 -11.60 1.32 25.73
C GLY A 58 -10.15 1.80 25.85
N MET A 59 -9.29 1.07 26.54
CA MET A 59 -7.89 1.44 26.73
C MET A 59 -7.05 1.03 25.51
N PRO A 60 -6.01 1.80 25.15
CA PRO A 60 -5.08 1.37 24.11
C PRO A 60 -4.36 0.07 24.52
N ILE A 61 -4.39 -0.92 23.65
CA ILE A 61 -3.58 -2.15 23.76
C ILE A 61 -2.18 -1.88 23.23
N VAL A 62 -2.11 -1.24 22.08
CA VAL A 62 -0.85 -0.84 21.47
C VAL A 62 -1.06 0.46 20.68
N THR A 63 -0.11 1.38 20.88
CA THR A 63 0.06 2.57 20.07
C THR A 63 1.30 2.33 19.20
N PRO A 64 1.11 2.07 17.88
CA PRO A 64 2.25 1.81 17.00
C PRO A 64 3.15 3.02 16.90
N LYS A 65 4.45 2.82 17.12
CA LYS A 65 5.43 3.89 16.99
C LYS A 65 5.62 4.23 15.51
N SER A 66 5.65 5.51 15.17
CA SER A 66 6.03 5.96 13.83
C SER A 66 7.54 5.89 13.63
N CYS A 67 7.97 5.24 12.55
CA CYS A 67 9.36 5.12 12.14
C CYS A 67 9.60 6.01 10.91
N GLY A 68 9.50 7.31 11.08
CA GLY A 68 9.53 8.31 10.02
C GLY A 68 8.15 8.87 9.71
N ASP A 69 8.01 9.44 8.53
CA ASP A 69 6.79 10.07 8.04
C ASP A 69 6.62 9.85 6.52
N PHE A 70 5.64 10.50 5.95
CA PHE A 70 5.36 10.45 4.50
C PHE A 70 6.57 10.80 3.61
N SER A 71 7.50 11.62 4.09
CA SER A 71 8.67 12.06 3.31
C SER A 71 9.81 11.05 3.28
N ARG A 72 9.86 10.15 4.28
CA ARG A 72 10.91 9.13 4.36
C ARG A 72 10.73 8.09 3.25
N LEU A 73 11.77 7.90 2.44
CA LEU A 73 11.82 6.83 1.45
C LEU A 73 12.25 5.52 2.13
N PHE A 74 11.50 4.46 1.90
CA PHE A 74 11.78 3.12 2.43
C PHE A 74 12.32 2.21 1.32
N PRO A 75 13.09 1.16 1.65
CA PRO A 75 13.73 0.27 0.66
C PRO A 75 12.77 -0.36 -0.35
N LYS A 76 11.52 -0.61 0.05
CA LYS A 76 10.49 -1.14 -0.85
C LYS A 76 10.14 -0.13 -1.95
N GLU A 77 10.03 1.14 -1.60
CA GLU A 77 9.73 2.22 -2.54
C GLU A 77 10.93 2.51 -3.46
N GLU A 78 12.14 2.45 -2.90
CA GLU A 78 13.38 2.54 -3.70
C GLU A 78 13.44 1.43 -4.75
N LYS A 79 13.08 0.21 -4.35
CA LYS A 79 13.06 -0.93 -5.27
C LYS A 79 12.00 -0.79 -6.35
N VAL A 80 10.82 -0.27 -6.01
CA VAL A 80 9.79 0.03 -7.01
C VAL A 80 10.28 1.07 -8.01
N LEU A 81 10.92 2.15 -7.53
CA LEU A 81 11.46 3.19 -8.39
C LEU A 81 12.56 2.64 -9.31
N GLU A 82 13.44 1.79 -8.81
CA GLU A 82 14.47 1.10 -9.60
C GLU A 82 13.85 0.27 -10.74
N LEU A 83 12.82 -0.55 -10.40
CA LEU A 83 12.11 -1.37 -11.39
C LEU A 83 11.39 -0.51 -12.44
N VAL A 84 10.72 0.55 -12.02
CA VAL A 84 10.06 1.49 -12.94
C VAL A 84 11.09 2.12 -13.88
N ARG A 85 12.24 2.56 -13.36
CA ARG A 85 13.32 3.13 -14.17
C ARG A 85 13.82 2.14 -15.23
N GLN A 86 14.08 0.89 -14.82
CA GLN A 86 14.54 -0.16 -15.72
C GLN A 86 13.52 -0.45 -16.83
N LYS A 87 12.24 -0.57 -16.45
CA LYS A 87 11.18 -0.95 -17.39
C LYS A 87 10.84 0.18 -18.37
N THR A 88 10.71 1.39 -17.87
CA THR A 88 10.43 2.56 -18.72
C THR A 88 11.58 2.91 -19.68
N ALA A 89 12.83 2.64 -19.30
CA ALA A 89 13.98 2.76 -20.21
C ALA A 89 13.88 1.83 -21.42
N ASN A 90 13.19 0.69 -21.27
CA ASN A 90 12.91 -0.26 -22.36
C ASN A 90 11.62 0.09 -23.15
N GLY A 91 11.01 1.25 -22.87
CA GLY A 91 9.76 1.65 -23.51
C GLY A 91 8.50 0.96 -22.94
N GLU A 92 8.64 0.22 -21.85
CA GLU A 92 7.53 -0.46 -21.19
C GLU A 92 6.70 0.51 -20.34
N ARG A 93 5.41 0.22 -20.18
CA ARG A 93 4.55 0.90 -19.19
C ARG A 93 4.34 0.00 -17.99
N VAL A 94 4.29 0.60 -16.82
CA VAL A 94 4.24 -0.11 -15.54
C VAL A 94 2.90 0.12 -14.85
N LEU A 95 2.27 -0.97 -14.42
CA LEU A 95 1.10 -0.98 -13.57
C LEU A 95 1.52 -1.35 -12.15
N ILE A 96 1.23 -0.51 -11.16
CA ILE A 96 1.53 -0.77 -9.75
C ILE A 96 0.23 -1.05 -9.00
N TYR A 97 0.13 -2.25 -8.44
CA TYR A 97 -1.00 -2.65 -7.59
C TYR A 97 -0.72 -2.37 -6.13
N THR A 98 -1.66 -1.66 -5.47
CA THR A 98 -1.68 -1.46 -4.03
C THR A 98 -3.02 -1.91 -3.47
N SER A 99 -3.03 -2.85 -2.53
CA SER A 99 -4.27 -3.34 -1.91
C SER A 99 -4.84 -2.37 -0.87
N TRP A 100 -3.99 -1.55 -0.27
CA TRP A 100 -4.36 -0.66 0.82
C TRP A 100 -4.77 0.71 0.31
N THR A 101 -6.09 0.96 0.27
CA THR A 101 -6.65 2.24 -0.21
C THR A 101 -6.86 3.27 0.90
N ARG A 102 -6.75 2.84 2.17
CA ARG A 102 -6.88 3.72 3.34
C ARG A 102 -5.53 4.22 3.88
N THR A 103 -4.45 3.89 3.18
CA THR A 103 -3.09 4.31 3.50
C THR A 103 -2.64 5.37 2.51
N ASP A 104 -1.57 6.07 2.83
CA ASP A 104 -0.95 7.06 1.94
C ASP A 104 -0.14 6.43 0.80
N SER A 105 -0.06 5.10 0.75
CA SER A 105 0.83 4.37 -0.18
C SER A 105 0.65 4.77 -1.64
N GLN A 106 -0.59 4.93 -2.11
CA GLN A 106 -0.85 5.34 -3.51
C GLN A 106 -0.36 6.77 -3.77
N GLN A 107 -0.64 7.69 -2.84
CA GLN A 107 -0.23 9.09 -2.99
C GLN A 107 1.28 9.24 -2.89
N LYS A 108 1.90 8.47 -2.02
CA LYS A 108 3.36 8.44 -1.85
C LYS A 108 4.06 7.92 -3.10
N LEU A 109 3.57 6.81 -3.66
CA LEU A 109 4.09 6.28 -4.92
C LEU A 109 3.87 7.26 -6.08
N LEU A 110 2.70 7.91 -6.16
CA LEU A 110 2.44 8.92 -7.17
C LEU A 110 3.43 10.09 -7.09
N LYS A 111 3.63 10.62 -5.88
CA LYS A 111 4.59 11.69 -5.63
C LYS A 111 6.00 11.26 -6.04
N LEU A 112 6.43 10.08 -5.57
CA LEU A 112 7.75 9.52 -5.89
C LEU A 112 7.97 9.40 -7.40
N MET A 113 6.99 8.87 -8.14
CA MET A 113 7.10 8.74 -9.59
C MET A 113 7.18 10.10 -10.28
N ARG A 114 6.35 11.05 -9.89
CA ARG A 114 6.33 12.39 -10.50
C ARG A 114 7.60 13.20 -10.21
N GLU A 115 8.11 13.13 -8.99
CA GLU A 115 9.39 13.78 -8.61
C GLU A 115 10.58 13.20 -9.37
N ASN A 116 10.49 11.96 -9.83
CA ASN A 116 11.50 11.32 -10.68
C ASN A 116 11.22 11.46 -12.20
N GLY A 117 10.29 12.35 -12.57
CA GLY A 117 10.04 12.72 -13.98
C GLY A 117 9.12 11.78 -14.75
N TYR A 118 8.47 10.82 -14.08
CA TYR A 118 7.52 9.91 -14.73
C TYR A 118 6.12 10.52 -14.82
N ARG A 119 5.46 10.32 -15.96
CA ARG A 119 4.02 10.58 -16.10
C ARG A 119 3.25 9.47 -15.41
N ALA A 120 2.81 9.75 -14.18
CA ALA A 120 2.13 8.80 -13.31
C ALA A 120 0.73 9.31 -12.93
N GLU A 121 -0.24 8.39 -12.85
CA GLU A 121 -1.63 8.65 -12.45
C GLU A 121 -2.15 7.55 -11.53
N ILE A 122 -3.18 7.87 -10.73
CA ILE A 122 -3.90 6.89 -9.93
C ILE A 122 -5.28 6.65 -10.54
N LEU A 123 -5.60 5.39 -10.82
CA LEU A 123 -6.96 4.98 -11.14
C LEU A 123 -7.70 4.68 -9.84
N THR A 124 -8.71 5.50 -9.54
CA THR A 124 -9.49 5.41 -8.31
C THR A 124 -10.90 4.83 -8.57
N PRO A 125 -11.56 4.26 -7.54
CA PRO A 125 -12.94 3.77 -7.66
C PRO A 125 -14.00 4.85 -8.00
N GLN A 126 -13.64 6.13 -7.86
CA GLN A 126 -14.51 7.26 -8.23
C GLN A 126 -14.78 7.31 -9.74
N ILE A 127 -13.89 6.71 -10.54
CA ILE A 127 -14.11 6.56 -11.98
C ILE A 127 -15.03 5.37 -12.16
N VAL A 128 -16.22 5.63 -12.71
CA VAL A 128 -17.22 4.59 -12.96
C VAL A 128 -16.65 3.51 -13.89
N THR A 129 -17.01 2.27 -13.63
CA THR A 129 -16.40 1.09 -14.25
C THR A 129 -16.39 1.17 -15.78
N GLU A 130 -17.51 1.57 -16.39
CA GLU A 130 -17.70 1.64 -17.84
C GLU A 130 -16.82 2.70 -18.52
N LYS A 131 -16.29 3.66 -17.75
CA LYS A 131 -15.40 4.73 -18.27
C LYS A 131 -13.93 4.50 -17.98
N ARG A 132 -13.57 3.45 -17.24
CA ARG A 132 -12.17 3.23 -16.82
C ARG A 132 -11.26 2.95 -17.99
N GLU A 133 -11.70 2.14 -18.93
CA GLU A 133 -10.92 1.80 -20.12
C GLU A 133 -10.65 3.05 -20.97
N GLU A 134 -11.70 3.81 -21.32
CA GLU A 134 -11.56 5.08 -22.03
C GLU A 134 -10.64 6.06 -21.29
N TRP A 135 -10.78 6.11 -19.97
CA TRP A 135 -9.97 6.97 -19.10
C TRP A 135 -8.48 6.59 -19.15
N VAL A 136 -8.16 5.29 -19.12
CA VAL A 136 -6.79 4.77 -19.24
C VAL A 136 -6.24 5.03 -20.64
N ASP A 137 -6.97 4.69 -21.68
CA ASP A 137 -6.58 4.88 -23.07
C ASP A 137 -6.21 6.33 -23.37
N LYS A 138 -7.03 7.26 -22.92
CA LYS A 138 -6.76 8.69 -23.10
C LYS A 138 -5.43 9.09 -22.45
N ARG A 139 -5.11 8.55 -21.26
CA ARG A 139 -3.87 8.83 -20.56
C ARG A 139 -2.66 8.16 -21.20
N VAL A 140 -2.82 6.94 -21.65
CA VAL A 140 -1.79 6.22 -22.42
C VAL A 140 -1.45 6.97 -23.71
N LYS A 141 -2.43 7.45 -24.45
CA LYS A 141 -2.21 8.32 -25.62
C LYS A 141 -1.49 9.61 -25.29
N ASN A 142 -1.70 10.14 -24.07
CA ASN A 142 -1.03 11.33 -23.56
C ASN A 142 0.34 11.02 -22.91
N GLY A 143 0.84 9.80 -23.07
CA GLY A 143 2.19 9.42 -22.63
C GLY A 143 2.28 8.95 -21.18
N LEU A 144 1.20 8.41 -20.59
CA LEU A 144 1.23 7.76 -19.29
C LEU A 144 2.27 6.63 -19.28
N GLN A 145 3.15 6.62 -18.28
CA GLN A 145 4.20 5.61 -18.09
C GLN A 145 3.91 4.68 -16.92
N VAL A 146 3.31 5.23 -15.85
CA VAL A 146 3.03 4.49 -14.61
C VAL A 146 1.57 4.69 -14.22
N LEU A 147 0.83 3.60 -14.09
CA LEU A 147 -0.52 3.58 -13.54
C LEU A 147 -0.50 2.94 -12.16
N ILE A 148 -1.02 3.63 -11.15
CA ILE A 148 -1.16 3.11 -9.78
C ILE A 148 -2.64 2.81 -9.57
N THR A 149 -2.98 1.64 -9.06
CA THR A 149 -4.37 1.27 -8.83
C THR A 149 -4.51 0.22 -7.74
N ASN A 150 -5.74 -0.08 -7.36
CA ASN A 150 -6.05 -1.22 -6.51
C ASN A 150 -6.77 -2.33 -7.32
N PRO A 151 -6.74 -3.59 -6.88
CA PRO A 151 -7.35 -4.70 -7.60
C PRO A 151 -8.82 -4.47 -7.96
N ARG A 152 -9.60 -3.86 -7.06
CA ARG A 152 -11.05 -3.59 -7.29
C ARG A 152 -11.33 -2.68 -8.49
N CYS A 153 -10.36 -1.88 -8.90
CA CYS A 153 -10.53 -1.01 -10.07
C CYS A 153 -10.34 -1.75 -11.39
N VAL A 154 -9.78 -2.96 -11.38
CA VAL A 154 -9.40 -3.71 -12.59
C VAL A 154 -10.07 -5.08 -12.70
N GLU A 155 -10.72 -5.56 -11.63
CA GLU A 155 -11.47 -6.84 -11.61
C GLU A 155 -12.56 -6.93 -12.70
N THR A 156 -13.02 -5.82 -13.22
CA THR A 156 -14.13 -5.72 -14.18
C THR A 156 -13.70 -5.62 -15.64
N GLY A 157 -12.55 -6.21 -15.99
CA GLY A 157 -12.18 -6.41 -17.40
C GLY A 157 -11.50 -5.22 -18.07
N LEU A 158 -10.72 -4.45 -17.31
CA LEU A 158 -9.87 -3.42 -17.90
C LEU A 158 -8.83 -4.10 -18.80
N ASP A 159 -8.84 -3.79 -20.09
CA ASP A 159 -7.82 -4.28 -21.02
C ASP A 159 -6.47 -3.65 -20.65
N GLN A 160 -5.58 -4.47 -20.09
CA GLN A 160 -4.28 -4.03 -19.58
C GLN A 160 -3.15 -4.20 -20.61
N ASN A 161 -3.47 -4.46 -21.88
CA ASN A 161 -2.48 -4.70 -22.94
C ASN A 161 -1.51 -3.52 -23.11
N ALA A 162 -1.88 -2.33 -22.63
CA ALA A 162 -1.00 -1.17 -22.64
C ALA A 162 0.14 -1.25 -21.59
N PHE A 163 0.01 -2.11 -20.57
CA PHE A 163 0.99 -2.26 -19.48
C PHE A 163 1.63 -3.63 -19.53
N THR A 164 2.88 -3.68 -19.93
CA THR A 164 3.65 -4.92 -20.10
C THR A 164 4.31 -5.39 -18.81
N THR A 165 4.38 -4.52 -17.80
CA THR A 165 4.95 -4.84 -16.49
C THR A 165 3.94 -4.55 -15.39
N ILE A 166 3.74 -5.52 -14.50
CA ILE A 166 2.89 -5.38 -13.30
C ILE A 166 3.76 -5.54 -12.06
N ILE A 167 3.66 -4.58 -11.13
CA ILE A 167 4.33 -4.62 -9.82
C ILE A 167 3.24 -4.73 -8.74
N PHE A 168 3.26 -5.81 -8.00
CA PHE A 168 2.44 -5.96 -6.79
C PHE A 168 3.18 -5.32 -5.61
N TYR A 169 2.82 -4.08 -5.30
CA TYR A 169 3.41 -3.35 -4.17
C TYR A 169 2.90 -3.86 -2.83
N SER A 170 1.61 -4.09 -2.72
CA SER A 170 1.01 -4.74 -1.57
C SER A 170 -0.09 -5.71 -2.01
N MET A 171 -0.17 -6.84 -1.35
CA MET A 171 -1.25 -7.82 -1.53
C MET A 171 -2.09 -7.87 -0.26
N GLY A 172 -3.41 -7.75 -0.41
CA GLY A 172 -4.36 -7.96 0.68
C GLY A 172 -4.66 -9.45 0.86
N TYR A 173 -5.10 -9.80 2.05
CA TYR A 173 -5.75 -11.09 2.27
C TYR A 173 -7.23 -10.93 1.91
N ASN A 174 -7.74 -11.78 1.03
CA ASN A 174 -9.16 -11.94 0.75
C ASN A 174 -9.72 -13.04 1.66
#